data_84a0a49a741bfce805e6229dce3156b0
#
_entry.id   84a0a49a741bfce805e6229dce3156b0
#
_cell.length_a   1.000
_cell.length_b   1.000
_cell.length_c   1.000
_cell.angle_alpha   90.00
_cell.angle_beta   90.00
_cell.angle_gamma   90.00
#
_symmetry.space_group_name_H-M   'P 1'
#
loop_
_entity.id
_entity.type
_entity.pdbx_description
1 polymer ?
#
loop_
_entity_poly.entity_id
_entity_poly.type
_entity_poly.pdbx_seq_one_letter_code
_entity_poly.pdbx_strand_id
1 'polypeptide(L)'
;MDDSTGKVARFIDKANGRNQDERKSRKLAFTRALVHGIARLIEGQRQFADEFGLSLRRVFPHSYKSLEGQTATQHAISLFSADWKSIAELEQMFDDLISHQVALFSALDGIANETLKHMGDDGLADGKTKVNDARAWRLHKERLQELLDNDALRFEKLIAKGFIDSYARTLERQQKSDKKKQKKIKGGQVA
;
A
#
# COMPACT_ATOMS: atom_id res chain seq x y z
N MET A 1 -24.54 21.64 62.14
CA MET A 1 -23.47 21.93 61.15
C MET A 1 -23.42 20.82 60.14
N ASP A 2 -23.53 21.15 58.99
CA ASP A 2 -24.27 20.73 57.81
C ASP A 2 -23.60 19.51 57.08
N ASP A 3 -24.26 18.35 57.15
CA ASP A 3 -23.89 17.11 56.46
C ASP A 3 -24.14 17.18 54.93
N SER A 4 -24.75 18.27 54.48
CA SER A 4 -25.08 18.47 53.05
C SER A 4 -23.88 18.76 52.17
N THR A 5 -22.86 19.46 52.67
CA THR A 5 -21.66 19.81 51.94
C THR A 5 -20.79 18.59 51.61
N GLY A 6 -20.72 17.63 52.53
CA GLY A 6 -19.98 16.37 52.35
C GLY A 6 -20.63 15.44 51.31
N LYS A 7 -21.97 15.46 51.21
CA LYS A 7 -22.71 14.65 50.23
C LYS A 7 -22.53 15.20 48.80
N VAL A 8 -22.54 16.53 48.63
CA VAL A 8 -22.34 17.19 47.34
C VAL A 8 -20.91 16.95 46.83
N ALA A 9 -19.90 17.09 47.69
CA ALA A 9 -18.50 16.80 47.29
C ALA A 9 -18.32 15.36 46.82
N ARG A 10 -18.86 14.35 47.51
CA ARG A 10 -18.83 12.94 47.10
C ARG A 10 -19.57 12.69 45.79
N PHE A 11 -20.65 13.42 45.49
CA PHE A 11 -21.38 13.28 44.24
C PHE A 11 -20.60 13.86 43.05
N ILE A 12 -19.91 14.99 43.25
CA ILE A 12 -19.05 15.62 42.25
C ILE A 12 -17.83 14.74 41.94
N ASP A 13 -17.18 14.19 42.96
CA ASP A 13 -16.04 13.27 42.79
C ASP A 13 -16.43 11.98 42.05
N LYS A 14 -17.63 11.43 42.36
CA LYS A 14 -18.16 10.24 41.67
C LYS A 14 -18.53 10.55 40.19
N ALA A 15 -19.05 11.74 39.90
CA ALA A 15 -19.36 12.19 38.54
C ALA A 15 -18.09 12.44 37.72
N ASN A 16 -17.08 13.06 38.36
CA ASN A 16 -15.76 13.28 37.72
C ASN A 16 -15.01 11.96 37.46
N GLY A 17 -15.08 11.02 38.39
CA GLY A 17 -14.50 9.67 38.21
C GLY A 17 -15.14 8.92 37.04
N ARG A 18 -16.49 8.94 36.93
CA ARG A 18 -17.20 8.35 35.78
C ARG A 18 -16.80 8.96 34.45
N ASN A 19 -16.66 10.28 34.37
CA ASN A 19 -16.22 10.99 33.17
C ASN A 19 -14.77 10.62 32.77
N GLN A 20 -13.89 10.41 33.74
CA GLN A 20 -12.51 9.97 33.45
C GLN A 20 -12.46 8.53 32.97
N ASP A 21 -13.22 7.63 33.55
CA ASP A 21 -13.28 6.23 33.15
C ASP A 21 -13.91 6.04 31.77
N GLU A 22 -14.96 6.80 31.47
CA GLU A 22 -15.53 6.83 30.11
C GLU A 22 -14.53 7.36 29.07
N ARG A 23 -13.79 8.41 29.37
CA ARG A 23 -12.73 8.95 28.48
C ARG A 23 -11.60 7.95 28.26
N LYS A 24 -11.16 7.25 29.31
CA LYS A 24 -10.14 6.18 29.21
C LYS A 24 -10.67 5.03 28.35
N SER A 25 -11.91 4.60 28.57
CA SER A 25 -12.53 3.54 27.79
C SER A 25 -12.64 3.89 26.31
N ARG A 26 -13.06 5.12 25.97
CA ARG A 26 -13.13 5.62 24.59
C ARG A 26 -11.73 5.68 23.93
N LYS A 27 -10.73 6.18 24.65
CA LYS A 27 -9.35 6.20 24.14
C LYS A 27 -8.85 4.78 23.84
N LEU A 28 -9.08 3.84 24.74
CA LEU A 28 -8.68 2.44 24.54
C LEU A 28 -9.40 1.81 23.35
N ALA A 29 -10.71 2.04 23.20
CA ALA A 29 -11.49 1.56 22.07
C ALA A 29 -10.96 2.15 20.74
N PHE A 30 -10.65 3.44 20.72
CA PHE A 30 -10.06 4.11 19.56
C PHE A 30 -8.70 3.54 19.21
N THR A 31 -7.81 3.39 20.19
CA THR A 31 -6.47 2.77 19.97
C THR A 31 -6.60 1.35 19.42
N ARG A 32 -7.50 0.54 19.98
CA ARG A 32 -7.75 -0.82 19.45
C ARG A 32 -8.22 -0.81 18.00
N ALA A 33 -9.13 0.11 17.65
CA ALA A 33 -9.62 0.26 16.28
C ALA A 33 -8.49 0.65 15.32
N LEU A 34 -7.59 1.55 15.71
CA LEU A 34 -6.42 1.95 14.92
C LEU A 34 -5.44 0.78 14.74
N VAL A 35 -5.07 0.09 15.82
CA VAL A 35 -4.19 -1.09 15.75
C VAL A 35 -4.77 -2.14 14.81
N HIS A 36 -6.06 -2.44 14.94
CA HIS A 36 -6.72 -3.40 14.07
C HIS A 36 -6.75 -2.94 12.61
N GLY A 37 -7.03 -1.65 12.37
CA GLY A 37 -7.04 -1.07 11.02
C GLY A 37 -5.66 -1.15 10.36
N ILE A 38 -4.59 -0.78 11.09
CA ILE A 38 -3.21 -0.87 10.60
C ILE A 38 -2.81 -2.33 10.35
N ALA A 39 -3.13 -3.25 11.24
CA ALA A 39 -2.86 -4.67 11.03
C ALA A 39 -3.51 -5.21 9.76
N ARG A 40 -4.77 -4.83 9.49
CA ARG A 40 -5.47 -5.20 8.25
C ARG A 40 -4.83 -4.60 7.00
N LEU A 41 -4.36 -3.35 7.07
CA LEU A 41 -3.64 -2.73 5.95
C LEU A 41 -2.34 -3.47 5.66
N ILE A 42 -1.55 -3.81 6.67
CA ILE A 42 -0.31 -4.57 6.51
C ILE A 42 -0.60 -5.94 5.89
N GLU A 43 -1.61 -6.64 6.39
CA GLU A 43 -1.98 -7.98 5.90
C GLU A 43 -2.45 -7.93 4.45
N GLY A 44 -3.29 -6.94 4.08
CA GLY A 44 -3.71 -6.75 2.70
C GLY A 44 -2.52 -6.48 1.75
N GLN A 45 -1.51 -5.74 2.20
CA GLN A 45 -0.29 -5.51 1.43
C GLN A 45 0.57 -6.78 1.29
N ARG A 46 0.60 -7.65 2.31
CA ARG A 46 1.27 -8.95 2.22
C ARG A 46 0.60 -9.85 1.20
N GLN A 47 -0.73 -9.96 1.28
CA GLN A 47 -1.52 -10.73 0.31
C GLN A 47 -1.31 -10.21 -1.11
N PHE A 48 -1.31 -8.89 -1.29
CA PHE A 48 -0.99 -8.29 -2.58
C PHE A 48 0.42 -8.68 -3.07
N ALA A 49 1.43 -8.61 -2.19
CA ALA A 49 2.79 -8.99 -2.53
C ALA A 49 2.86 -10.46 -2.99
N ASP A 50 2.22 -11.35 -2.25
CA ASP A 50 2.19 -12.79 -2.56
C ASP A 50 1.46 -13.07 -3.88
N GLU A 51 0.32 -12.44 -4.13
CA GLU A 51 -0.49 -12.62 -5.34
C GLU A 51 0.26 -12.18 -6.61
N PHE A 52 1.02 -11.09 -6.53
CA PHE A 52 1.80 -10.58 -7.65
C PHE A 52 3.27 -11.02 -7.67
N GLY A 53 3.67 -11.94 -6.80
CA GLY A 53 5.04 -12.44 -6.72
C GLY A 53 6.06 -11.35 -6.38
N LEU A 54 5.65 -10.34 -5.61
CA LEU A 54 6.49 -9.24 -5.17
C LEU A 54 7.13 -9.53 -3.82
N SER A 55 8.38 -9.11 -3.62
CA SER A 55 8.97 -9.20 -2.29
C SER A 55 8.36 -8.15 -1.35
N LEU A 56 8.25 -8.50 -0.06
CA LEU A 56 7.77 -7.59 0.97
C LEU A 56 8.60 -6.29 1.01
N ARG A 57 9.91 -6.39 0.78
CA ARG A 57 10.81 -5.23 0.68
C ARG A 57 10.43 -4.28 -0.47
N ARG A 58 9.79 -4.78 -1.52
CA ARG A 58 9.36 -3.94 -2.65
C ARG A 58 8.11 -3.17 -2.30
N VAL A 59 7.19 -3.78 -1.58
CA VAL A 59 5.93 -3.15 -1.14
C VAL A 59 6.13 -2.20 0.04
N PHE A 60 7.02 -2.58 0.98
CA PHE A 60 7.38 -1.80 2.17
C PHE A 60 8.87 -1.45 2.17
N PRO A 61 9.34 -0.54 1.32
CA PRO A 61 10.76 -0.27 1.17
C PRO A 61 11.44 0.31 2.42
N HIS A 62 10.71 1.03 3.26
CA HIS A 62 11.22 1.65 4.49
C HIS A 62 10.96 0.77 5.71
N SER A 63 9.79 0.13 5.78
CA SER A 63 9.29 -0.58 6.97
C SER A 63 9.53 -2.10 6.94
N TYR A 64 10.04 -2.69 5.82
CA TYR A 64 10.13 -4.15 5.68
C TYR A 64 10.93 -4.83 6.78
N LYS A 65 12.00 -4.19 7.29
CA LYS A 65 12.87 -4.77 8.33
C LYS A 65 12.14 -4.94 9.67
N SER A 66 11.28 -3.98 10.01
CA SER A 66 10.47 -4.06 11.24
C SER A 66 9.29 -5.02 11.09
N LEU A 67 8.86 -5.29 9.85
CA LEU A 67 7.81 -6.25 9.54
C LEU A 67 8.30 -7.70 9.48
N GLU A 68 9.61 -7.91 9.29
CA GLU A 68 10.21 -9.23 9.14
C GLU A 68 10.10 -10.03 10.45
N GLY A 69 9.63 -11.26 10.37
CA GLY A 69 9.47 -12.15 11.52
C GLY A 69 8.33 -11.80 12.49
N GLN A 70 7.52 -10.78 12.20
CA GLN A 70 6.36 -10.38 13.00
C GLN A 70 5.05 -10.62 12.26
N THR A 71 3.99 -10.94 13.01
CA THR A 71 2.63 -10.86 12.46
C THR A 71 2.23 -9.39 12.27
N ALA A 72 1.26 -9.13 11.37
CA ALA A 72 0.73 -7.78 11.14
C ALA A 72 0.19 -7.15 12.45
N THR A 73 -0.46 -7.95 13.28
CA THR A 73 -0.99 -7.51 14.59
C THR A 73 0.13 -7.17 15.57
N GLN A 74 1.17 -8.00 15.67
CA GLN A 74 2.31 -7.72 16.56
C GLN A 74 3.02 -6.44 16.17
N HIS A 75 3.25 -6.24 14.86
CA HIS A 75 3.85 -5.01 14.37
C HIS A 75 2.95 -3.80 14.62
N ALA A 76 1.65 -3.90 14.32
CA ALA A 76 0.72 -2.81 14.59
C ALA A 76 0.68 -2.43 16.09
N ILE A 77 0.75 -3.40 17.01
CA ILE A 77 0.83 -3.11 18.45
C ILE A 77 2.13 -2.38 18.78
N SER A 78 3.28 -2.79 18.22
CA SER A 78 4.57 -2.16 18.50
C SER A 78 4.63 -0.69 18.10
N LEU A 79 3.92 -0.30 17.04
CA LEU A 79 3.82 1.09 16.57
C LEU A 79 3.11 2.03 17.58
N PHE A 80 2.37 1.48 18.54
CA PHE A 80 1.69 2.25 19.58
C PHE A 80 2.42 2.24 20.94
N SER A 81 3.69 1.82 20.98
CA SER A 81 4.48 1.81 22.21
C SER A 81 4.88 3.21 22.73
N ALA A 82 4.48 4.26 22.05
CA ALA A 82 4.63 5.67 22.47
C ALA A 82 6.09 6.16 22.66
N ASP A 83 7.06 5.50 22.06
CA ASP A 83 8.43 5.97 21.96
C ASP A 83 8.68 6.69 20.62
N TRP A 84 9.74 7.51 20.54
CA TRP A 84 10.09 8.24 19.32
C TRP A 84 10.41 7.33 18.13
N LYS A 85 10.91 6.14 18.40
CA LYS A 85 11.20 5.15 17.36
C LYS A 85 9.91 4.63 16.73
N SER A 86 8.91 4.30 17.53
CA SER A 86 7.61 3.86 17.06
C SER A 86 6.89 4.93 16.22
N ILE A 87 7.02 6.21 16.60
CA ILE A 87 6.44 7.30 15.81
C ILE A 87 7.11 7.36 14.43
N ALA A 88 8.44 7.33 14.37
CA ALA A 88 9.17 7.34 13.11
C ALA A 88 8.87 6.12 12.23
N GLU A 89 8.71 4.94 12.83
CA GLU A 89 8.33 3.71 12.13
C GLU A 89 6.89 3.80 11.58
N LEU A 90 5.97 4.42 12.33
CA LEU A 90 4.61 4.65 11.89
C LEU A 90 4.57 5.61 10.68
N GLU A 91 5.33 6.70 10.71
CA GLU A 91 5.47 7.64 9.60
C GLU A 91 6.01 6.93 8.35
N GLN A 92 7.09 6.14 8.50
CA GLN A 92 7.66 5.36 7.40
C GLN A 92 6.66 4.37 6.80
N MET A 93 5.86 3.74 7.63
CA MET A 93 4.82 2.82 7.17
C MET A 93 3.74 3.56 6.37
N PHE A 94 3.31 4.74 6.78
CA PHE A 94 2.37 5.55 6.02
C PHE A 94 2.98 6.02 4.69
N ASP A 95 4.26 6.40 4.66
CA ASP A 95 4.97 6.74 3.43
C ASP A 95 5.00 5.55 2.46
N ASP A 96 5.25 4.34 2.96
CA ASP A 96 5.20 3.12 2.16
C ASP A 96 3.78 2.87 1.61
N LEU A 97 2.73 3.04 2.42
CA LEU A 97 1.34 2.90 1.99
C LEU A 97 0.96 3.92 0.91
N ILE A 98 1.35 5.18 1.07
CA ILE A 98 1.11 6.24 0.07
C ILE A 98 1.85 5.90 -1.23
N SER A 99 3.11 5.49 -1.12
CA SER A 99 3.92 5.09 -2.27
C SER A 99 3.31 3.91 -3.02
N HIS A 100 2.78 2.93 -2.30
CA HIS A 100 2.04 1.82 -2.87
C HIS A 100 0.79 2.29 -3.63
N GLN A 101 -0.02 3.19 -3.06
CA GLN A 101 -1.20 3.72 -3.73
C GLN A 101 -0.84 4.42 -5.06
N VAL A 102 0.19 5.25 -5.06
CA VAL A 102 0.67 5.92 -6.28
C VAL A 102 1.16 4.89 -7.32
N ALA A 103 1.85 3.85 -6.87
CA ALA A 103 2.33 2.79 -7.76
C ALA A 103 1.18 1.97 -8.36
N LEU A 104 0.09 1.73 -7.61
CA LEU A 104 -1.13 1.09 -8.13
C LEU A 104 -1.75 1.87 -9.28
N PHE A 105 -1.90 3.21 -9.15
CA PHE A 105 -2.40 4.03 -10.25
C PHE A 105 -1.49 3.96 -11.50
N SER A 106 -0.19 3.99 -11.29
CA SER A 106 0.77 3.84 -12.39
C SER A 106 0.70 2.45 -13.04
N ALA A 107 0.38 1.43 -12.27
CA ALA A 107 0.22 0.07 -12.78
C ALA A 107 -1.00 -0.07 -13.71
N LEU A 108 -2.08 0.68 -13.48
CA LEU A 108 -3.22 0.73 -14.38
C LEU A 108 -2.83 1.28 -15.76
N ASP A 109 -2.02 2.34 -15.80
CA ASP A 109 -1.46 2.86 -17.04
C ASP A 109 -0.55 1.82 -17.73
N GLY A 110 0.21 1.07 -16.95
CA GLY A 110 1.03 -0.04 -17.45
C GLY A 110 0.22 -1.14 -18.14
N ILE A 111 -0.92 -1.52 -17.54
CA ILE A 111 -1.86 -2.48 -18.17
C ILE A 111 -2.40 -1.93 -19.49
N ALA A 112 -2.85 -0.67 -19.52
CA ALA A 112 -3.36 -0.04 -20.72
C ALA A 112 -2.31 -0.02 -21.84
N ASN A 113 -1.08 0.35 -21.52
CA ASN A 113 0.03 0.38 -22.48
C ASN A 113 0.38 -1.03 -23.01
N GLU A 114 0.38 -2.05 -22.15
CA GLU A 114 0.66 -3.42 -22.59
C GLU A 114 -0.48 -3.96 -23.45
N THR A 115 -1.73 -3.65 -23.10
CA THR A 115 -2.90 -3.98 -23.93
C THR A 115 -2.78 -3.35 -25.32
N LEU A 116 -2.46 -2.06 -25.43
CA LEU A 116 -2.27 -1.38 -26.70
C LEU A 116 -1.17 -1.99 -27.55
N LYS A 117 -0.05 -2.42 -26.94
CA LYS A 117 1.02 -3.11 -27.65
C LYS A 117 0.57 -4.46 -28.21
N HIS A 118 -0.19 -5.24 -27.42
CA HIS A 118 -0.68 -6.55 -27.84
C HIS A 118 -1.78 -6.45 -28.91
N MET A 119 -2.57 -5.39 -28.86
CA MET A 119 -3.69 -5.18 -29.80
C MET A 119 -3.29 -4.34 -31.02
N GLY A 120 -2.13 -3.68 -30.98
CA GLY A 120 -1.62 -2.86 -32.08
C GLY A 120 -0.96 -3.68 -33.20
N ASP A 121 -0.65 -3.01 -34.30
CA ASP A 121 -0.05 -3.61 -35.50
C ASP A 121 1.29 -4.29 -35.24
N ASP A 122 2.11 -3.74 -34.35
CA ASP A 122 3.39 -4.31 -33.93
C ASP A 122 3.24 -5.68 -33.23
N GLY A 123 2.11 -5.90 -32.58
CA GLY A 123 1.78 -7.19 -31.95
C GLY A 123 1.28 -8.22 -32.95
N LEU A 124 0.83 -7.83 -34.12
CA LEU A 124 0.29 -8.70 -35.18
C LEU A 124 1.32 -9.13 -36.20
N ALA A 125 2.41 -8.35 -36.36
CA ALA A 125 3.48 -8.65 -37.28
C ALA A 125 4.66 -9.29 -36.55
N ASP A 126 5.08 -10.48 -36.96
CA ASP A 126 6.36 -11.10 -36.55
C ASP A 126 7.59 -10.32 -37.08
N GLY A 127 7.44 -9.03 -37.35
CA GLY A 127 8.49 -8.11 -37.78
C GLY A 127 9.11 -8.40 -39.16
N LYS A 128 8.67 -9.45 -39.85
CA LYS A 128 9.37 -9.94 -41.07
C LYS A 128 8.50 -9.93 -42.35
N THR A 129 7.20 -9.73 -42.27
CA THR A 129 6.34 -9.78 -43.46
C THR A 129 5.32 -8.65 -43.43
N LYS A 130 5.20 -7.89 -44.51
CA LYS A 130 4.07 -6.99 -44.74
C LYS A 130 2.80 -7.83 -44.81
N VAL A 131 1.98 -7.78 -43.77
CA VAL A 131 0.70 -8.47 -43.70
C VAL A 131 -0.31 -7.58 -44.40
N ASN A 132 -1.12 -8.12 -45.34
CA ASN A 132 -2.21 -7.36 -45.91
C ASN A 132 -3.33 -7.17 -44.88
N ASP A 133 -4.13 -6.13 -45.02
CA ASP A 133 -5.18 -5.72 -44.08
C ASP A 133 -6.16 -6.86 -43.70
N ALA A 134 -6.54 -7.68 -44.66
CA ALA A 134 -7.46 -8.80 -44.42
C ALA A 134 -6.84 -9.89 -43.52
N ARG A 135 -5.54 -10.17 -43.72
CA ARG A 135 -4.81 -11.13 -42.89
C ARG A 135 -4.54 -10.55 -41.50
N ALA A 136 -4.17 -9.27 -41.41
CA ALA A 136 -3.98 -8.58 -40.15
C ALA A 136 -5.26 -8.60 -39.31
N TRP A 137 -6.40 -8.31 -39.92
CA TRP A 137 -7.69 -8.33 -39.26
C TRP A 137 -8.11 -9.74 -38.76
N ARG A 138 -7.82 -10.77 -39.53
CA ARG A 138 -8.07 -12.16 -39.09
C ARG A 138 -7.22 -12.52 -37.88
N LEU A 139 -5.91 -12.27 -37.95
CA LEU A 139 -4.98 -12.51 -36.83
C LEU A 139 -5.38 -11.74 -35.58
N HIS A 140 -5.83 -10.48 -35.74
CA HIS A 140 -6.34 -9.69 -34.63
C HIS A 140 -7.57 -10.35 -33.96
N LYS A 141 -8.54 -10.81 -34.77
CA LYS A 141 -9.71 -11.51 -34.23
C LYS A 141 -9.35 -12.83 -33.52
N GLU A 142 -8.47 -13.61 -34.12
CA GLU A 142 -8.00 -14.88 -33.54
C GLU A 142 -7.33 -14.63 -32.17
N ARG A 143 -6.44 -13.64 -32.09
CA ARG A 143 -5.77 -13.25 -30.82
C ARG A 143 -6.74 -12.71 -29.80
N LEU A 144 -7.68 -11.86 -30.21
CA LEU A 144 -8.71 -11.34 -29.32
C LEU A 144 -9.55 -12.48 -28.74
N GLN A 145 -9.96 -13.43 -29.58
CA GLN A 145 -10.73 -14.59 -29.14
C GLN A 145 -9.92 -15.47 -28.17
N GLU A 146 -8.65 -15.74 -28.46
CA GLU A 146 -7.76 -16.48 -27.57
C GLU A 146 -7.64 -15.83 -26.18
N LEU A 147 -7.49 -14.48 -26.12
CA LEU A 147 -7.46 -13.73 -24.87
C LEU A 147 -8.81 -13.72 -24.14
N LEU A 148 -9.94 -13.74 -24.87
CA LEU A 148 -11.27 -13.79 -24.26
C LEU A 148 -11.56 -15.16 -23.67
N ASP A 149 -11.13 -16.22 -24.32
CA ASP A 149 -11.41 -17.61 -23.94
C ASP A 149 -10.44 -18.14 -22.87
N ASN A 150 -9.29 -17.48 -22.67
CA ASN A 150 -8.25 -17.93 -21.75
C ASN A 150 -7.88 -16.85 -20.73
N ASP A 151 -8.47 -16.92 -19.54
CA ASP A 151 -8.25 -15.98 -18.44
C ASP A 151 -6.79 -15.95 -17.98
N ALA A 152 -6.13 -17.11 -17.91
CA ALA A 152 -4.74 -17.20 -17.47
C ALA A 152 -3.80 -16.52 -18.47
N LEU A 153 -4.02 -16.73 -19.77
CA LEU A 153 -3.25 -16.09 -20.83
C LEU A 153 -3.48 -14.57 -20.84
N ARG A 154 -4.73 -14.14 -20.69
CA ARG A 154 -5.10 -12.72 -20.58
C ARG A 154 -4.40 -12.06 -19.40
N PHE A 155 -4.45 -12.70 -18.23
CA PHE A 155 -3.76 -12.19 -17.04
C PHE A 155 -2.26 -12.08 -17.28
N GLU A 156 -1.62 -13.13 -17.77
CA GLU A 156 -0.17 -13.16 -18.01
C GLU A 156 0.27 -12.08 -19.03
N LYS A 157 -0.39 -12.01 -20.18
CA LYS A 157 0.04 -11.16 -21.30
C LYS A 157 -0.31 -9.70 -21.14
N LEU A 158 -1.50 -9.39 -20.61
CA LEU A 158 -1.98 -8.01 -20.56
C LEU A 158 -1.85 -7.41 -19.16
N ILE A 159 -2.14 -8.19 -18.12
CA ILE A 159 -2.26 -7.64 -16.77
C ILE A 159 -0.92 -7.75 -16.02
N ALA A 160 -0.44 -8.98 -15.78
CA ALA A 160 0.69 -9.19 -14.88
C ALA A 160 1.94 -8.40 -15.31
N LYS A 161 2.32 -8.51 -16.57
CA LYS A 161 3.52 -7.83 -17.09
C LYS A 161 3.39 -6.31 -17.03
N GLY A 162 2.32 -5.76 -17.58
CA GLY A 162 2.09 -4.31 -17.60
C GLY A 162 1.99 -3.73 -16.19
N PHE A 163 1.29 -4.44 -15.31
CA PHE A 163 1.11 -4.07 -13.92
C PHE A 163 2.43 -4.11 -13.15
N ILE A 164 3.10 -5.25 -13.10
CA ILE A 164 4.31 -5.46 -12.29
C ILE A 164 5.42 -4.51 -12.71
N ASP A 165 5.67 -4.37 -14.02
CA ASP A 165 6.74 -3.51 -14.53
C ASP A 165 6.49 -2.02 -14.21
N SER A 166 5.25 -1.55 -14.34
CA SER A 166 4.93 -0.16 -14.08
C SER A 166 4.90 0.14 -12.59
N TYR A 167 4.33 -0.75 -11.79
CA TYR A 167 4.34 -0.69 -10.34
C TYR A 167 5.76 -0.62 -9.78
N ALA A 168 6.62 -1.57 -10.16
CA ALA A 168 7.99 -1.64 -9.69
C ALA A 168 8.81 -0.38 -10.06
N ARG A 169 8.70 0.08 -11.32
CA ARG A 169 9.37 1.30 -11.78
C ARG A 169 8.94 2.55 -10.98
N THR A 170 7.68 2.64 -10.64
CA THR A 170 7.16 3.78 -9.87
C THR A 170 7.72 3.79 -8.46
N LEU A 171 7.71 2.66 -7.76
CA LEU A 171 8.31 2.56 -6.43
C LEU A 171 9.81 2.86 -6.45
N GLU A 172 10.56 2.37 -7.42
CA GLU A 172 11.99 2.66 -7.56
C GLU A 172 12.27 4.15 -7.80
N ARG A 173 11.43 4.84 -8.58
CA ARG A 173 11.54 6.29 -8.79
C ARG A 173 11.29 7.07 -7.50
N GLN A 174 10.28 6.69 -6.73
CA GLN A 174 9.98 7.31 -5.45
C GLN A 174 11.12 7.13 -4.46
N GLN A 175 11.64 5.92 -4.28
CA GLN A 175 12.80 5.66 -3.41
C GLN A 175 14.03 6.49 -3.80
N LYS A 176 14.31 6.65 -5.09
CA LYS A 176 15.43 7.49 -5.57
C LYS A 176 15.20 8.97 -5.25
N SER A 177 13.95 9.44 -5.34
CA SER A 177 13.57 10.81 -5.00
C SER A 177 13.76 11.08 -3.51
N ASP A 178 13.32 10.19 -2.66
CA ASP A 178 13.40 10.33 -1.19
C ASP A 178 14.84 10.31 -0.70
N LYS A 179 15.68 9.43 -1.26
CA LYS A 179 17.13 9.43 -0.98
C LYS A 179 17.81 10.75 -1.38
N LYS A 180 17.38 11.39 -2.50
CA LYS A 180 17.90 12.69 -2.92
C LYS A 180 17.48 13.82 -1.97
N LYS A 181 16.22 13.82 -1.51
CA LYS A 181 15.71 14.78 -0.54
C LYS A 181 16.46 14.68 0.79
N GLN A 182 16.64 13.47 1.31
CA GLN A 182 17.37 13.23 2.57
C GLN A 182 18.85 13.68 2.48
N LYS A 183 19.53 13.46 1.35
CA LYS A 183 20.89 13.95 1.15
C LYS A 183 20.98 15.48 1.12
N LYS A 184 19.99 16.17 0.53
CA LYS A 184 19.94 17.65 0.52
C LYS A 184 19.74 18.23 1.92
N ILE A 185 18.88 17.62 2.73
CA ILE A 185 18.62 18.06 4.11
C ILE A 185 19.89 17.90 4.97
N LYS A 186 20.57 16.75 4.86
CA LYS A 186 21.82 16.52 5.62
C LYS A 186 22.99 17.37 5.15
N GLY A 187 23.07 17.73 3.88
CA GLY A 187 24.13 18.60 3.34
C GLY A 187 23.91 20.09 3.58
N GLY A 188 22.68 20.53 3.86
CA GLY A 188 22.35 21.93 4.14
C GLY A 188 22.49 22.33 5.63
N GLN A 189 22.80 21.38 6.52
CA GLN A 189 23.02 21.64 7.94
C GLN A 189 24.51 21.87 8.32
N VAL A 190 25.41 21.89 7.35
CA VAL A 190 26.88 22.01 7.56
C VAL A 190 27.41 23.32 6.96
N ALA A 191 26.59 24.33 6.78
CA ALA A 191 27.03 25.67 6.34
C ALA A 191 26.63 26.72 7.35
#